data_b38d2f3cf909d688279ab2c23b7e35f5
#
_entry.id   b38d2f3cf909d688279ab2c23b7e35f5
#
_cell.length_a   1.000
_cell.length_b   1.000
_cell.length_c   1.000
_cell.angle_alpha   90.00
_cell.angle_beta   90.00
_cell.angle_gamma   90.00
#
_symmetry.space_group_name_H-M   'P 1'
#
loop_
_entity.id
_entity.type
_entity.pdbx_description
1 polymer ?
#
loop_
_entity_poly.entity_id
_entity_poly.type
_entity_poly.pdbx_seq_one_letter_code
_entity_poly.pdbx_strand_id
1 'polypeptide(L)'
;MLEDIQRLIQSQADFIISQQLPSGAIPWYRGGITDPWDNVECAMALDFSGQFSEAVLAYNWMRDTQNPDGSWYSSYHNDKPQNLTKDTNFSTYIATGMWFHYLTTQDLDFLRYMWPTVEKGINFALSLQQPGGEIYWGLSENNEVWPGAILTASSSTWLSIKCGIKIARNLELDKPDWNK
;
A
#
# COMPACT_ATOMS: atom_id res chain seq x y z
N MET A 1 -9.66 26.04 18.92
CA MET A 1 -8.84 25.77 17.71
C MET A 1 -8.18 24.38 17.74
N LEU A 2 -7.28 24.06 18.68
CA LEU A 2 -6.67 22.70 18.75
C LEU A 2 -7.70 21.59 19.03
N GLU A 3 -8.59 21.81 19.99
CA GLU A 3 -9.68 20.85 20.29
C GLU A 3 -10.64 20.65 19.12
N ASP A 4 -10.85 21.66 18.29
CA ASP A 4 -11.71 21.53 17.10
C ASP A 4 -11.03 20.68 16.02
N ILE A 5 -9.70 20.84 15.87
CA ILE A 5 -8.90 20.03 14.95
C ILE A 5 -8.89 18.57 15.42
N GLN A 6 -8.69 18.31 16.70
CA GLN A 6 -8.71 16.95 17.26
C GLN A 6 -10.08 16.29 17.07
N ARG A 7 -11.18 17.02 17.32
CA ARG A 7 -12.53 16.51 17.06
C ARG A 7 -12.76 16.19 15.58
N LEU A 8 -12.24 17.03 14.68
CA LEU A 8 -12.35 16.80 13.25
C LEU A 8 -11.56 15.54 12.83
N ILE A 9 -10.31 15.38 13.28
CA ILE A 9 -9.50 14.17 13.02
C ILE A 9 -10.24 12.94 13.52
N GLN A 10 -10.74 12.96 14.76
CA GLN A 10 -11.48 11.81 15.31
C GLN A 10 -12.73 11.50 14.49
N SER A 11 -13.49 12.49 14.09
CA SER A 11 -14.72 12.26 13.29
C SER A 11 -14.42 11.64 11.93
N GLN A 12 -13.27 11.98 11.30
CA GLN A 12 -12.86 11.36 10.05
C GLN A 12 -12.36 9.93 10.28
N ALA A 13 -11.62 9.67 11.35
CA ALA A 13 -11.23 8.31 11.73
C ALA A 13 -12.44 7.42 11.98
N ASP A 14 -13.43 7.91 12.74
CA ASP A 14 -14.69 7.20 13.01
C ASP A 14 -15.46 6.89 11.71
N PHE A 15 -15.44 7.82 10.75
CA PHE A 15 -16.02 7.60 9.42
C PHE A 15 -15.31 6.48 8.68
N ILE A 16 -13.98 6.50 8.61
CA ILE A 16 -13.18 5.44 7.96
C ILE A 16 -13.47 4.09 8.60
N ILE A 17 -13.43 4.00 9.94
CA ILE A 17 -13.73 2.78 10.69
C ILE A 17 -15.15 2.27 10.37
N SER A 18 -16.12 3.17 10.24
CA SER A 18 -17.51 2.79 9.91
C SER A 18 -17.66 2.17 8.51
N GLN A 19 -16.69 2.38 7.61
CA GLN A 19 -16.65 1.77 6.29
C GLN A 19 -15.87 0.43 6.29
N GLN A 20 -14.96 0.24 7.25
CA GLN A 20 -14.06 -0.92 7.26
C GLN A 20 -14.84 -2.24 7.36
N LEU A 21 -14.49 -3.18 6.50
CA LEU A 21 -15.05 -4.53 6.50
C LEU A 21 -14.39 -5.40 7.60
N PRO A 22 -15.03 -6.49 8.02
CA PRO A 22 -14.42 -7.41 8.97
C PRO A 22 -13.09 -8.02 8.52
N SER A 23 -12.84 -8.05 7.21
CA SER A 23 -11.57 -8.47 6.61
C SER A 23 -10.44 -7.46 6.81
N GLY A 24 -10.75 -6.21 7.16
CA GLY A 24 -9.82 -5.09 7.20
C GLY A 24 -9.86 -4.18 5.97
N ALA A 25 -10.47 -4.60 4.86
CA ALA A 25 -10.65 -3.78 3.67
C ALA A 25 -11.43 -2.50 3.98
N ILE A 26 -11.02 -1.39 3.38
CA ILE A 26 -11.71 -0.10 3.52
C ILE A 26 -12.21 0.33 2.15
N PRO A 27 -13.50 0.14 1.84
CA PRO A 27 -14.07 0.55 0.56
C PRO A 27 -14.25 2.08 0.48
N TRP A 28 -14.30 2.62 -0.73
CA TRP A 28 -14.51 4.05 -1.01
C TRP A 28 -15.77 4.61 -0.34
N TYR A 29 -16.79 3.78 -0.22
CA TYR A 29 -18.04 4.05 0.50
C TYR A 29 -18.70 2.71 0.84
N ARG A 30 -19.67 2.73 1.73
CA ARG A 30 -20.37 1.50 2.17
C ARG A 30 -20.95 0.71 0.99
N GLY A 31 -20.46 -0.52 0.80
CA GLY A 31 -20.83 -1.39 -0.31
C GLY A 31 -20.17 -1.03 -1.64
N GLY A 32 -19.18 -0.14 -1.62
CA GLY A 32 -18.34 0.21 -2.77
C GLY A 32 -17.18 -0.74 -2.99
N ILE A 33 -16.30 -0.34 -3.89
CA ILE A 33 -15.05 -1.05 -4.16
C ILE A 33 -13.96 -0.63 -3.17
N THR A 34 -13.02 -1.53 -2.93
CA THR A 34 -11.74 -1.27 -2.27
C THR A 34 -10.64 -1.36 -3.33
N ASP A 35 -9.74 -0.42 -3.37
CA ASP A 35 -8.49 -0.54 -4.11
C ASP A 35 -7.28 -0.49 -3.16
N PRO A 36 -6.12 -1.02 -3.57
CA PRO A 36 -4.93 -1.08 -2.72
C PRO A 36 -4.41 0.29 -2.29
N TRP A 37 -4.51 1.30 -3.15
CA TRP A 37 -3.99 2.63 -2.88
C TRP A 37 -4.77 3.31 -1.76
N ASP A 38 -6.08 3.48 -1.95
CA ASP A 38 -6.94 4.16 -0.98
C ASP A 38 -7.04 3.39 0.34
N ASN A 39 -6.96 2.04 0.29
CA ASN A 39 -6.90 1.22 1.50
C ASN A 39 -5.66 1.54 2.35
N VAL A 40 -4.49 1.70 1.73
CA VAL A 40 -3.26 2.08 2.44
C VAL A 40 -3.32 3.54 2.93
N GLU A 41 -3.91 4.47 2.16
CA GLU A 41 -4.09 5.85 2.61
C GLU A 41 -5.03 5.94 3.82
N CYS A 42 -6.12 5.18 3.80
CA CYS A 42 -7.01 5.09 4.95
C CYS A 42 -6.29 4.48 6.17
N ALA A 43 -5.46 3.44 5.99
CA ALA A 43 -4.65 2.88 7.06
C ALA A 43 -3.68 3.91 7.66
N MET A 44 -3.00 4.72 6.83
CA MET A 44 -2.14 5.82 7.31
C MET A 44 -2.94 6.90 8.05
N ALA A 45 -4.16 7.21 7.61
CA ALA A 45 -5.03 8.16 8.31
C ALA A 45 -5.46 7.61 9.69
N LEU A 46 -5.73 6.30 9.79
CA LEU A 46 -6.01 5.62 11.05
C LEU A 46 -4.79 5.64 11.99
N ASP A 47 -3.59 5.37 11.47
CA ASP A 47 -2.34 5.51 12.22
C ASP A 47 -2.17 6.92 12.78
N PHE A 48 -2.36 7.93 11.92
CA PHE A 48 -2.24 9.33 12.32
C PHE A 48 -3.21 9.73 13.43
N SER A 49 -4.41 9.14 13.44
CA SER A 49 -5.44 9.38 14.46
C SER A 49 -5.30 8.50 15.70
N GLY A 50 -4.30 7.60 15.76
CA GLY A 50 -4.07 6.69 16.87
C GLY A 50 -4.95 5.43 16.89
N GLN A 51 -5.64 5.13 15.77
CA GLN A 51 -6.49 3.95 15.62
C GLN A 51 -5.67 2.77 15.05
N PHE A 52 -4.63 2.38 15.81
CA PHE A 52 -3.62 1.43 15.32
C PHE A 52 -4.17 0.03 15.06
N SER A 53 -5.16 -0.42 15.83
CA SER A 53 -5.78 -1.74 15.63
C SER A 53 -6.46 -1.85 14.28
N GLU A 54 -7.19 -0.82 13.89
CA GLU A 54 -7.91 -0.72 12.63
C GLU A 54 -6.95 -0.54 11.44
N ALA A 55 -5.88 0.23 11.64
CA ALA A 55 -4.79 0.36 10.65
C ALA A 55 -4.13 -1.00 10.39
N VAL A 56 -3.80 -1.76 11.44
CA VAL A 56 -3.24 -3.12 11.34
C VAL A 56 -4.16 -4.07 10.58
N LEU A 57 -5.49 -3.99 10.79
CA LEU A 57 -6.43 -4.79 10.01
C LEU A 57 -6.36 -4.45 8.51
N ALA A 58 -6.28 -3.17 8.14
CA ALA A 58 -6.17 -2.75 6.75
C ALA A 58 -4.84 -3.21 6.11
N TYR A 59 -3.72 -3.14 6.83
CA TYR A 59 -2.44 -3.67 6.34
C TYR A 59 -2.43 -5.20 6.22
N ASN A 60 -3.09 -5.91 7.15
CA ASN A 60 -3.25 -7.36 7.04
C ASN A 60 -4.08 -7.76 5.82
N TRP A 61 -5.13 -7.01 5.50
CA TRP A 61 -5.89 -7.22 4.27
C TRP A 61 -5.00 -7.12 3.02
N MET A 62 -4.10 -6.13 2.98
CA MET A 62 -3.12 -6.03 1.89
C MET A 62 -2.26 -7.29 1.79
N ARG A 63 -1.72 -7.79 2.91
CA ARG A 63 -0.93 -9.03 2.91
C ARG A 63 -1.73 -10.23 2.42
N ASP A 64 -2.96 -10.38 2.90
CA ASP A 64 -3.78 -11.56 2.66
C ASP A 64 -4.36 -11.62 1.24
N THR A 65 -4.44 -10.47 0.55
CA THR A 65 -4.94 -10.34 -0.82
C THR A 65 -3.84 -10.19 -1.86
N GLN A 66 -2.57 -10.17 -1.45
CA GLN A 66 -1.44 -10.05 -2.38
C GLN A 66 -1.37 -11.23 -3.33
N ASN A 67 -1.28 -10.96 -4.63
CA ASN A 67 -1.06 -11.97 -5.65
C ASN A 67 0.32 -12.64 -5.50
N PRO A 68 0.50 -13.88 -6.00
CA PRO A 68 1.78 -14.59 -5.92
C PRO A 68 2.96 -13.84 -6.56
N ASP A 69 2.70 -13.01 -7.58
CA ASP A 69 3.70 -12.18 -8.27
C ASP A 69 4.06 -10.90 -7.51
N GLY A 70 3.42 -10.63 -6.38
CA GLY A 70 3.64 -9.45 -5.55
C GLY A 70 2.73 -8.27 -5.84
N SER A 71 1.92 -8.36 -6.88
CA SER A 71 0.94 -7.34 -7.24
C SER A 71 -0.35 -7.42 -6.42
N TRP A 72 -1.23 -6.46 -6.65
CA TRP A 72 -2.65 -6.53 -6.33
C TRP A 72 -3.46 -6.24 -7.57
N TYR A 73 -4.70 -6.72 -7.59
CA TYR A 73 -5.68 -6.27 -8.56
C TYR A 73 -6.09 -4.82 -8.28
N SER A 74 -6.45 -4.08 -9.32
CA SER A 74 -6.77 -2.65 -9.19
C SER A 74 -8.03 -2.37 -8.38
N SER A 75 -8.97 -3.33 -8.28
CA SER A 75 -10.08 -3.19 -7.33
C SER A 75 -10.69 -4.52 -6.91
N TYR A 76 -11.33 -4.45 -5.73
CA TYR A 76 -12.04 -5.56 -5.09
C TYR A 76 -13.44 -5.10 -4.70
N HIS A 77 -14.40 -6.01 -4.72
CA HIS A 77 -15.73 -5.79 -4.16
C HIS A 77 -16.07 -6.91 -3.18
N ASN A 78 -16.31 -6.57 -1.92
CA ASN A 78 -16.48 -7.56 -0.84
C ASN A 78 -15.36 -8.62 -0.85
N ASP A 79 -14.10 -8.16 -0.85
CA ASP A 79 -12.87 -8.96 -0.88
C ASP A 79 -12.65 -9.81 -2.15
N LYS A 80 -13.53 -9.73 -3.13
CA LYS A 80 -13.38 -10.44 -4.40
C LYS A 80 -12.79 -9.51 -5.46
N PRO A 81 -11.75 -9.97 -6.19
CA PRO A 81 -11.22 -9.21 -7.31
C PRO A 81 -12.32 -8.81 -8.30
N GLN A 82 -12.34 -7.54 -8.70
CA GLN A 82 -13.31 -7.00 -9.64
C GLN A 82 -12.64 -6.48 -10.92
N ASN A 83 -11.63 -5.60 -10.79
CA ASN A 83 -10.79 -5.17 -11.89
C ASN A 83 -9.45 -5.88 -11.77
N LEU A 84 -9.15 -6.79 -12.70
CA LEU A 84 -7.99 -7.67 -12.64
C LEU A 84 -6.70 -7.04 -13.20
N THR A 85 -6.73 -5.78 -13.61
CA THR A 85 -5.51 -5.05 -13.96
C THR A 85 -4.60 -4.87 -12.74
N LYS A 86 -3.31 -4.67 -12.96
CA LYS A 86 -2.29 -4.63 -11.89
C LYS A 86 -1.41 -3.41 -12.08
N ASP A 87 -1.51 -2.45 -11.18
CA ASP A 87 -0.77 -1.20 -11.25
C ASP A 87 0.50 -1.26 -10.38
N THR A 88 1.63 -0.79 -10.90
CA THR A 88 2.91 -0.80 -10.20
C THR A 88 2.91 0.11 -8.98
N ASN A 89 2.29 1.29 -9.10
CA ASN A 89 2.16 2.21 -7.97
C ASN A 89 1.26 1.65 -6.86
N PHE A 90 0.15 0.98 -7.18
CA PHE A 90 -0.68 0.30 -6.18
C PHE A 90 0.11 -0.78 -5.45
N SER A 91 0.90 -1.55 -6.21
CA SER A 91 1.68 -2.66 -5.67
C SER A 91 2.82 -2.21 -4.77
N THR A 92 3.41 -1.04 -5.02
CA THR A 92 4.50 -0.53 -4.18
C THR A 92 4.03 0.27 -2.98
N TYR A 93 2.79 0.78 -2.99
CA TYR A 93 2.34 1.77 -2.01
C TYR A 93 2.27 1.23 -0.58
N ILE A 94 2.14 -0.09 -0.41
CA ILE A 94 2.28 -0.76 0.89
C ILE A 94 3.60 -0.41 1.59
N ALA A 95 4.69 -0.17 0.86
CA ALA A 95 5.96 0.24 1.45
C ALA A 95 5.88 1.63 2.08
N THR A 96 5.15 2.56 1.45
CA THR A 96 4.89 3.90 2.01
C THR A 96 4.06 3.80 3.28
N GLY A 97 2.96 3.03 3.25
CA GLY A 97 2.11 2.82 4.42
C GLY A 97 2.86 2.17 5.58
N MET A 98 3.62 1.11 5.32
CA MET A 98 4.39 0.41 6.37
C MET A 98 5.51 1.26 6.95
N TRP A 99 6.16 2.10 6.13
CA TRP A 99 7.14 3.05 6.67
C TRP A 99 6.47 4.10 7.56
N PHE A 100 5.31 4.62 7.16
CA PHE A 100 4.52 5.56 7.96
C PHE A 100 4.05 4.93 9.28
N HIS A 101 3.51 3.72 9.23
CA HIS A 101 3.10 2.95 10.41
C HIS A 101 4.26 2.80 11.40
N TYR A 102 5.44 2.37 10.92
CA TYR A 102 6.62 2.22 11.76
C TYR A 102 7.08 3.56 12.39
N LEU A 103 7.06 4.65 11.63
CA LEU A 103 7.40 5.97 12.18
C LEU A 103 6.45 6.41 13.30
N THR A 104 5.19 5.99 13.22
CA THR A 104 4.14 6.38 14.17
C THR A 104 4.14 5.47 15.41
N THR A 105 4.33 4.17 15.23
CA THR A 105 4.18 3.16 16.29
C THR A 105 5.49 2.66 16.88
N GLN A 106 6.59 2.73 16.12
CA GLN A 106 7.89 2.09 16.39
C GLN A 106 7.78 0.56 16.53
N ASP A 107 6.73 -0.06 15.97
CA ASP A 107 6.50 -1.51 16.00
C ASP A 107 7.39 -2.21 14.97
N LEU A 108 8.58 -2.62 15.40
CA LEU A 108 9.54 -3.33 14.56
C LEU A 108 9.11 -4.77 14.26
N ASP A 109 8.34 -5.39 15.15
CA ASP A 109 7.88 -6.77 14.96
C ASP A 109 6.80 -6.83 13.89
N PHE A 110 5.86 -5.88 13.87
CA PHE A 110 4.88 -5.77 12.79
C PHE A 110 5.54 -5.38 11.47
N LEU A 111 6.54 -4.50 11.49
CA LEU A 111 7.31 -4.16 10.29
C LEU A 111 8.01 -5.39 9.70
N ARG A 112 8.63 -6.23 10.55
CA ARG A 112 9.25 -7.49 10.15
C ARG A 112 8.24 -8.49 9.60
N TYR A 113 7.08 -8.58 10.23
CA TYR A 113 6.00 -9.45 9.80
C TYR A 113 5.46 -9.07 8.41
N MET A 114 5.37 -7.78 8.11
CA MET A 114 4.89 -7.26 6.83
C MET A 114 5.97 -7.18 5.74
N TRP A 115 7.24 -7.35 6.10
CA TRP A 115 8.36 -7.23 5.17
C TRP A 115 8.21 -8.07 3.89
N PRO A 116 7.83 -9.37 3.93
CA PRO A 116 7.67 -10.17 2.70
C PRO A 116 6.66 -9.57 1.72
N THR A 117 5.62 -8.93 2.23
CA THR A 117 4.59 -8.25 1.43
C THR A 117 5.15 -7.01 0.76
N VAL A 118 5.87 -6.18 1.51
CA VAL A 118 6.56 -4.99 0.98
C VAL A 118 7.57 -5.37 -0.10
N GLU A 119 8.41 -6.36 0.19
CA GLU A 119 9.46 -6.83 -0.72
C GLU A 119 8.89 -7.32 -2.05
N LYS A 120 7.85 -8.15 -2.01
CA LYS A 120 7.19 -8.65 -3.22
C LYS A 120 6.55 -7.54 -4.04
N GLY A 121 5.87 -6.58 -3.39
CA GLY A 121 5.25 -5.45 -4.08
C GLY A 121 6.27 -4.58 -4.82
N ILE A 122 7.40 -4.28 -4.21
CA ILE A 122 8.49 -3.54 -4.87
C ILE A 122 9.10 -4.37 -6.01
N ASN A 123 9.36 -5.66 -5.78
CA ASN A 123 9.94 -6.53 -6.82
C ASN A 123 9.01 -6.68 -8.03
N PHE A 124 7.69 -6.70 -7.84
CA PHE A 124 6.73 -6.66 -8.94
C PHE A 124 6.93 -5.41 -9.80
N ALA A 125 7.00 -4.22 -9.22
CA ALA A 125 7.21 -3.00 -9.98
C ALA A 125 8.59 -2.99 -10.69
N LEU A 126 9.65 -3.45 -10.01
CA LEU A 126 10.99 -3.55 -10.60
C LEU A 126 11.06 -4.56 -11.76
N SER A 127 10.19 -5.57 -11.79
CA SER A 127 10.09 -6.50 -12.92
C SER A 127 9.61 -5.82 -14.22
N LEU A 128 8.99 -4.65 -14.11
CA LEU A 128 8.53 -3.82 -15.23
C LEU A 128 9.46 -2.65 -15.52
N GLN A 129 10.63 -2.57 -14.85
CA GLN A 129 11.63 -1.54 -15.11
C GLN A 129 12.28 -1.76 -16.47
N GLN A 130 12.42 -0.68 -17.21
CA GLN A 130 13.00 -0.67 -18.54
C GLN A 130 14.51 -0.31 -18.48
N PRO A 131 15.29 -0.59 -19.54
CA PRO A 131 16.71 -0.26 -19.57
C PRO A 131 17.03 1.24 -19.37
N GLY A 132 16.07 2.13 -19.62
CA GLY A 132 16.19 3.56 -19.37
C GLY A 132 15.97 3.96 -17.91
N GLY A 133 15.53 3.03 -17.06
CA GLY A 133 15.25 3.23 -15.64
C GLY A 133 13.78 3.52 -15.33
N GLU A 134 12.96 3.85 -16.33
CA GLU A 134 11.53 4.05 -16.17
C GLU A 134 10.84 2.72 -15.85
N ILE A 135 9.79 2.77 -15.02
CA ILE A 135 8.95 1.62 -14.69
C ILE A 135 7.62 1.76 -15.43
N TYR A 136 7.27 0.76 -16.22
CA TYR A 136 5.98 0.75 -16.90
C TYR A 136 4.84 0.69 -15.90
N TRP A 137 3.70 1.30 -16.27
CA TRP A 137 2.59 1.55 -15.37
C TRP A 137 1.96 0.29 -14.79
N GLY A 138 1.81 -0.78 -15.59
CA GLY A 138 1.17 -2.00 -15.08
C GLY A 138 0.93 -3.07 -16.13
N LEU A 139 0.07 -4.00 -15.74
CA LEU A 139 -0.38 -5.13 -16.56
C LEU A 139 -1.88 -5.06 -16.81
N SER A 140 -2.30 -5.47 -18.01
CA SER A 140 -3.71 -5.76 -18.31
C SER A 140 -4.22 -6.95 -17.49
N GLU A 141 -5.52 -7.20 -17.53
CA GLU A 141 -6.14 -8.38 -16.91
C GLU A 141 -5.62 -9.72 -17.46
N ASN A 142 -5.06 -9.72 -18.67
CA ASN A 142 -4.40 -10.87 -19.30
C ASN A 142 -2.89 -10.93 -19.01
N ASN A 143 -2.38 -10.10 -18.08
CA ASN A 143 -0.96 -9.94 -17.75
C ASN A 143 -0.10 -9.43 -18.91
N GLU A 144 -0.66 -8.72 -19.86
CA GLU A 144 0.08 -8.04 -20.92
C GLU A 144 0.60 -6.70 -20.39
N VAL A 145 1.88 -6.42 -20.64
CA VAL A 145 2.50 -5.16 -20.19
C VAL A 145 1.91 -3.97 -20.94
N TRP A 146 1.45 -2.97 -20.21
CA TRP A 146 1.10 -1.68 -20.80
C TRP A 146 2.36 -0.85 -21.06
N PRO A 147 2.72 -0.62 -22.31
CA PRO A 147 3.93 0.14 -22.63
C PRO A 147 3.72 1.60 -22.26
N GLY A 148 4.56 2.10 -21.37
CA GLY A 148 4.59 3.50 -20.97
C GLY A 148 4.68 3.68 -19.47
N ALA A 149 5.45 4.70 -19.09
CA ALA A 149 5.55 5.19 -17.73
C ALA A 149 4.76 6.50 -17.60
N ILE A 150 3.91 6.60 -16.58
CA ILE A 150 3.18 7.83 -16.29
C ILE A 150 3.76 8.51 -15.06
N LEU A 151 3.81 9.84 -15.07
CA LEU A 151 4.50 10.63 -14.05
C LEU A 151 3.95 10.36 -12.64
N THR A 152 2.64 10.25 -12.49
CA THR A 152 1.98 10.00 -11.20
C THR A 152 2.38 8.65 -10.62
N ALA A 153 2.31 7.58 -11.43
CA ALA A 153 2.73 6.24 -11.00
C ALA A 153 4.23 6.19 -10.72
N SER A 154 5.06 6.81 -11.58
CA SER A 154 6.52 6.81 -11.41
C SER A 154 6.95 7.52 -10.13
N SER A 155 6.35 8.69 -9.81
CA SER A 155 6.70 9.45 -8.60
C SER A 155 6.34 8.71 -7.31
N SER A 156 5.16 8.10 -7.26
CA SER A 156 4.73 7.32 -6.09
C SER A 156 5.50 6.00 -5.93
N THR A 157 5.78 5.31 -7.04
CA THR A 157 6.63 4.12 -7.04
C THR A 157 8.05 4.44 -6.54
N TRP A 158 8.64 5.55 -7.02
CA TRP A 158 9.95 6.01 -6.55
C TRP A 158 9.94 6.27 -5.02
N LEU A 159 8.94 7.00 -4.51
CA LEU A 159 8.81 7.24 -3.07
C LEU A 159 8.67 5.93 -2.29
N SER A 160 7.83 5.02 -2.77
CA SER A 160 7.60 3.71 -2.16
C SER A 160 8.87 2.86 -2.10
N ILE A 161 9.68 2.84 -3.17
CA ILE A 161 10.99 2.16 -3.17
C ILE A 161 11.92 2.80 -2.11
N LYS A 162 11.95 4.14 -1.99
CA LYS A 162 12.74 4.82 -0.95
C LYS A 162 12.27 4.44 0.47
N CYS A 163 10.97 4.30 0.69
CA CYS A 163 10.42 3.80 1.95
C CYS A 163 10.85 2.35 2.19
N GLY A 164 10.73 1.48 1.18
CA GLY A 164 11.17 0.08 1.27
C GLY A 164 12.66 -0.07 1.62
N ILE A 165 13.53 0.78 1.05
CA ILE A 165 14.96 0.81 1.40
C ILE A 165 15.17 1.20 2.87
N LYS A 166 14.39 2.15 3.38
CA LYS A 166 14.46 2.54 4.79
C LYS A 166 13.97 1.40 5.69
N ILE A 167 12.89 0.71 5.32
CA ILE A 167 12.41 -0.47 6.04
C ILE A 167 13.50 -1.55 6.07
N ALA A 168 14.07 -1.91 4.90
CA ALA A 168 15.13 -2.91 4.81
C ALA A 168 16.30 -2.59 5.75
N ARG A 169 16.77 -1.33 5.78
CA ARG A 169 17.85 -0.89 6.67
C ARG A 169 17.50 -1.05 8.15
N ASN A 170 16.27 -0.72 8.54
CA ASN A 170 15.82 -0.90 9.93
C ASN A 170 15.69 -2.37 10.33
N LEU A 171 15.47 -3.26 9.35
CA LEU A 171 15.43 -4.71 9.53
C LEU A 171 16.80 -5.38 9.35
N GLU A 172 17.87 -4.60 9.14
CA GLU A 172 19.25 -5.06 8.87
C GLU A 172 19.35 -5.94 7.61
N LEU A 173 18.52 -5.62 6.59
CA LEU A 173 18.49 -6.30 5.30
C LEU A 173 19.17 -5.45 4.23
N ASP A 174 19.89 -6.10 3.31
CA ASP A 174 20.53 -5.43 2.18
C ASP A 174 19.73 -5.59 0.88
N LYS A 175 19.46 -4.45 0.21
CA LYS A 175 18.70 -4.39 -1.06
C LYS A 175 19.41 -3.49 -2.06
N PRO A 176 20.63 -3.87 -2.51
CA PRO A 176 21.41 -3.03 -3.42
C PRO A 176 20.71 -2.82 -4.78
N ASP A 177 19.94 -3.78 -5.24
CA ASP A 177 19.23 -3.72 -6.52
C ASP A 177 18.11 -2.67 -6.56
N TRP A 178 17.62 -2.23 -5.40
CA TRP A 178 16.60 -1.20 -5.31
C TRP A 178 17.13 0.23 -5.43
N ASN A 179 18.43 0.40 -5.52
CA ASN A 179 19.10 1.71 -5.66
C ASN A 179 19.49 2.06 -7.10
N LYS A 180 19.10 1.25 -8.07
CA LYS A 180 19.43 1.44 -9.50
C LYS A 180 18.49 2.39 -10.20
#